data_491ed70de91668fbd106012f23f0b9c9
#
_entry.id   491ed70de91668fbd106012f23f0b9c9
#
_cell.length_a   1.000
_cell.length_b   1.000
_cell.length_c   1.000
_cell.angle_alpha   90.00
_cell.angle_beta   90.00
_cell.angle_gamma   90.00
#
_symmetry.space_group_name_H-M   'P 1'
#
loop_
_entity.id
_entity.type
_entity.pdbx_description
1 polymer ?
#
loop_
_entity_poly.entity_id
_entity_poly.type
_entity_poly.pdbx_seq_one_letter_code
_entity_poly.pdbx_strand_id
1 'polypeptide(L)'
;GRLHEAAVRALPAEEVREHHDRPMEAVRTLIERGRATGAFRTDLDTGWLVTTVYALLHAAADEVAAGKLDRGGTAEVLRTTLLSVLRPVPAGTELR
;
A
#
# COMPACT_ATOMS: atom_id res chain seq x y z
N GLY A 1 -16.18 -16.18 -6.56
CA GLY A 1 -16.99 -17.25 -7.02
C GLY A 1 -16.33 -18.03 -8.14
N ARG A 2 -17.04 -18.98 -8.66
CA ARG A 2 -16.52 -19.85 -9.72
C ARG A 2 -16.13 -19.11 -10.98
N LEU A 3 -16.92 -18.11 -11.35
CA LEU A 3 -16.63 -17.36 -12.56
C LEU A 3 -15.33 -16.58 -12.43
N HIS A 4 -15.11 -16.04 -11.23
CA HIS A 4 -13.87 -15.34 -10.95
C HIS A 4 -12.66 -16.28 -11.01
N GLU A 5 -12.78 -17.43 -10.41
CA GLU A 5 -11.71 -18.43 -10.43
C GLU A 5 -11.38 -18.90 -11.84
N ALA A 6 -12.40 -19.15 -12.65
CA ALA A 6 -12.23 -19.57 -14.02
C ALA A 6 -11.53 -18.49 -14.85
N ALA A 7 -11.91 -17.22 -14.64
CA ALA A 7 -11.29 -16.11 -15.35
C ALA A 7 -9.82 -15.97 -14.98
N VAL A 8 -9.50 -16.07 -13.72
CA VAL A 8 -8.11 -15.99 -13.25
C VAL A 8 -7.27 -17.11 -13.83
N ARG A 9 -7.80 -18.32 -13.86
CA ARG A 9 -7.09 -19.47 -14.44
C ARG A 9 -6.88 -19.35 -15.94
N ALA A 10 -7.81 -18.66 -16.62
CA ALA A 10 -7.72 -18.50 -18.06
C ALA A 10 -6.70 -17.46 -18.48
N LEU A 11 -6.29 -16.58 -17.57
CA LEU A 11 -5.30 -15.54 -17.87
C LEU A 11 -3.89 -16.12 -17.84
N PRO A 12 -3.04 -15.76 -18.81
CA PRO A 12 -1.63 -16.10 -18.74
C PRO A 12 -1.00 -15.53 -17.47
N ALA A 13 -0.01 -16.23 -16.93
CA ALA A 13 0.69 -15.79 -15.74
C ALA A 13 1.23 -14.36 -15.87
N GLU A 14 1.70 -14.02 -17.08
CA GLU A 14 2.22 -12.68 -17.33
C GLU A 14 1.16 -11.60 -17.19
N GLU A 15 -0.04 -11.84 -17.70
CA GLU A 15 -1.13 -10.87 -17.59
C GLU A 15 -1.58 -10.71 -16.15
N VAL A 16 -1.64 -11.80 -15.40
CA VAL A 16 -1.99 -11.73 -13.99
C VAL A 16 -0.95 -10.92 -13.23
N ARG A 17 0.31 -11.14 -13.53
CA ARG A 17 1.42 -10.41 -12.91
C ARG A 17 1.35 -8.92 -13.25
N GLU A 18 1.08 -8.58 -14.50
CA GLU A 18 0.96 -7.19 -14.91
C GLU A 18 -0.16 -6.47 -14.18
N HIS A 19 -1.31 -7.13 -14.01
CA HIS A 19 -2.42 -6.55 -13.27
C HIS A 19 -2.07 -6.27 -11.82
N HIS A 20 -1.20 -7.08 -11.24
CA HIS A 20 -0.75 -6.89 -9.87
C HIS A 20 0.36 -5.84 -9.80
N ASP A 21 1.33 -5.87 -10.73
CA ASP A 21 2.51 -5.03 -10.70
C ASP A 21 2.25 -3.56 -10.97
N ARG A 22 1.28 -3.24 -11.85
CA ARG A 22 0.97 -1.84 -12.17
C ARG A 22 0.58 -1.01 -10.96
N PRO A 23 -0.34 -1.49 -10.11
CA PRO A 23 -0.66 -0.73 -8.90
C PRO A 23 0.56 -0.58 -7.98
N MET A 24 1.40 -1.61 -7.90
CA MET A 24 2.62 -1.54 -7.09
C MET A 24 3.60 -0.51 -7.64
N GLU A 25 3.72 -0.41 -8.96
CA GLU A 25 4.56 0.60 -9.58
C GLU A 25 4.04 2.00 -9.31
N ALA A 26 2.73 2.19 -9.35
CA ALA A 26 2.14 3.49 -9.04
C ALA A 26 2.44 3.89 -7.60
N VAL A 27 2.33 2.97 -6.67
CA VAL A 27 2.65 3.21 -5.27
C VAL A 27 4.14 3.54 -5.13
N ARG A 28 5.01 2.79 -5.81
CA ARG A 28 6.45 3.04 -5.77
C ARG A 28 6.78 4.44 -6.28
N THR A 29 6.20 4.83 -7.41
CA THR A 29 6.42 6.15 -7.98
C THR A 29 6.00 7.25 -7.01
N LEU A 30 4.85 7.09 -6.38
CA LEU A 30 4.36 8.05 -5.41
C LEU A 30 5.31 8.16 -4.22
N ILE A 31 5.76 7.04 -3.70
CA ILE A 31 6.68 7.02 -2.57
C ILE A 31 8.02 7.67 -2.96
N GLU A 32 8.54 7.35 -4.13
CA GLU A 32 9.79 7.92 -4.60
C GLU A 32 9.70 9.44 -4.76
N ARG A 33 8.59 9.94 -5.26
CA ARG A 33 8.35 11.38 -5.36
C ARG A 33 8.32 12.03 -3.98
N GLY A 34 7.61 11.41 -3.05
CA GLY A 34 7.55 11.93 -1.69
C GLY A 34 8.90 11.95 -1.00
N ARG A 35 9.72 10.93 -1.25
CA ARG A 35 11.08 10.89 -0.70
C ARG A 35 11.96 11.97 -1.32
N ALA A 36 11.83 12.19 -2.62
CA ALA A 36 12.64 13.19 -3.33
C ALA A 36 12.33 14.61 -2.87
N THR A 37 11.08 14.88 -2.48
CA THR A 37 10.67 16.21 -2.04
C THR A 37 10.77 16.42 -0.54
N GLY A 38 11.12 15.39 0.20
CA GLY A 38 11.17 15.46 1.66
C GLY A 38 9.82 15.27 2.34
N ALA A 39 8.77 15.01 1.58
CA ALA A 39 7.44 14.77 2.15
C ALA A 39 7.37 13.43 2.89
N PHE A 40 8.16 12.45 2.42
CA PHE A 40 8.18 11.11 3.01
C PHE A 40 9.57 10.78 3.54
N ARG A 41 9.60 9.80 4.43
CA ARG A 41 10.83 9.36 5.09
C ARG A 41 11.81 8.75 4.09
N THR A 42 13.09 8.89 4.39
CA THR A 42 14.17 8.36 3.55
C THR A 42 15.07 7.38 4.30
N ASP A 43 14.71 7.06 5.54
CA ASP A 43 15.53 6.18 6.40
C ASP A 43 15.26 4.70 6.17
N LEU A 44 14.16 4.36 5.48
CA LEU A 44 13.81 2.98 5.17
C LEU A 44 13.81 2.77 3.67
N ASP A 45 14.03 1.54 3.26
CA ASP A 45 14.08 1.18 1.85
C ASP A 45 12.73 1.42 1.16
N THR A 46 12.78 1.95 -0.06
CA THR A 46 11.57 2.19 -0.85
C THR A 46 10.75 0.92 -1.04
N GLY A 47 11.42 -0.20 -1.36
CA GLY A 47 10.71 -1.47 -1.55
C GLY A 47 9.97 -1.91 -0.31
N TRP A 48 10.57 -1.72 0.85
CA TRP A 48 9.91 -2.03 2.12
C TRP A 48 8.67 -1.17 2.34
N LEU A 49 8.77 0.12 2.04
CA LEU A 49 7.63 1.03 2.17
C LEU A 49 6.50 0.66 1.21
N VAL A 50 6.84 0.27 -0.02
CA VAL A 50 5.85 -0.19 -1.00
C VAL A 50 5.12 -1.42 -0.46
N THR A 51 5.87 -2.40 0.04
CA THR A 51 5.29 -3.61 0.61
C THR A 51 4.38 -3.29 1.79
N THR A 52 4.82 -2.38 2.65
CA THR A 52 4.05 -1.99 3.83
C THR A 52 2.75 -1.31 3.45
N VAL A 53 2.79 -0.38 2.50
CA VAL A 53 1.57 0.29 2.01
C VAL A 53 0.59 -0.74 1.46
N TYR A 54 1.09 -1.67 0.65
CA TYR A 54 0.24 -2.71 0.08
C TYR A 54 -0.39 -3.58 1.16
N ALA A 55 0.39 -3.96 2.17
CA ALA A 55 -0.12 -4.77 3.27
C ALA A 55 -1.24 -4.04 4.01
N LEU A 56 -1.09 -2.73 4.22
CA LEU A 56 -2.11 -1.93 4.88
C LEU A 56 -3.38 -1.80 4.04
N LEU A 57 -3.24 -1.63 2.74
CA LEU A 57 -4.39 -1.56 1.85
C LEU A 57 -5.17 -2.87 1.86
N HIS A 58 -4.48 -3.99 1.80
CA HIS A 58 -5.13 -5.30 1.86
C HIS A 58 -5.77 -5.55 3.22
N ALA A 59 -5.10 -5.17 4.29
CA ALA A 59 -5.65 -5.33 5.63
C ALA A 59 -6.94 -4.52 5.79
N ALA A 60 -6.95 -3.28 5.27
CA ALA A 60 -8.15 -2.45 5.34
C ALA A 60 -9.31 -3.07 4.57
N ALA A 61 -9.03 -3.59 3.37
CA ALA A 61 -10.05 -4.25 2.57
C ALA A 61 -10.63 -5.46 3.29
N ASP A 62 -9.77 -6.26 3.92
CA ASP A 62 -10.21 -7.42 4.69
C ASP A 62 -11.04 -7.02 5.89
N GLU A 63 -10.67 -5.95 6.58
CA GLU A 63 -11.42 -5.46 7.74
C GLU A 63 -12.80 -4.94 7.34
N VAL A 64 -12.88 -4.26 6.18
CA VAL A 64 -14.18 -3.82 5.66
C VAL A 64 -15.04 -5.02 5.32
N ALA A 65 -14.48 -6.02 4.64
CA ALA A 65 -15.20 -7.22 4.26
C ALA A 65 -15.69 -7.99 5.49
N ALA A 66 -14.93 -7.97 6.58
CA ALA A 66 -15.28 -8.63 7.82
C ALA A 66 -16.25 -7.81 8.69
N GLY A 67 -16.60 -6.61 8.26
CA GLY A 67 -17.50 -5.73 9.02
C GLY A 67 -16.84 -5.05 10.21
N LYS A 68 -15.53 -5.09 10.30
CA LYS A 68 -14.79 -4.49 11.42
C LYS A 68 -14.43 -3.03 11.18
N LEU A 69 -14.35 -2.60 9.91
CA LEU A 69 -14.17 -1.21 9.56
C LEU A 69 -15.38 -0.75 8.78
N ASP A 70 -15.88 0.42 9.13
CA ASP A 70 -16.96 1.04 8.40
C ASP A 70 -16.46 1.52 7.04
N ARG A 71 -17.16 1.15 5.98
CA ARG A 71 -16.78 1.52 4.63
C ARG A 71 -16.65 3.03 4.45
N GLY A 72 -17.52 3.80 5.10
CA GLY A 72 -17.51 5.23 5.01
C GLY A 72 -16.32 5.89 5.71
N GLY A 73 -15.79 5.24 6.74
CA GLY A 73 -14.67 5.77 7.51
C GLY A 73 -13.31 5.22 7.12
N THR A 74 -13.27 4.21 6.23
CA THR A 74 -12.04 3.50 5.91
C THR A 74 -10.99 4.40 5.26
N ALA A 75 -11.40 5.31 4.38
CA ALA A 75 -10.45 6.20 3.72
C ALA A 75 -9.68 7.05 4.72
N GLU A 76 -10.37 7.55 5.75
CA GLU A 76 -9.72 8.38 6.77
C GLU A 76 -8.78 7.54 7.65
N VAL A 77 -9.20 6.34 8.02
CA VAL A 77 -8.35 5.42 8.79
C VAL A 77 -7.08 5.10 8.01
N LEU A 78 -7.23 4.76 6.73
CA LEU A 78 -6.08 4.45 5.88
C LEU A 78 -5.16 5.65 5.71
N ARG A 79 -5.73 6.81 5.43
CA ARG A 79 -4.94 8.02 5.24
C ARG A 79 -4.10 8.30 6.48
N THR A 80 -4.71 8.28 7.65
CA THR A 80 -4.02 8.55 8.90
C THR A 80 -2.90 7.53 9.15
N THR A 81 -3.21 6.25 8.93
CA THR A 81 -2.24 5.18 9.14
C THR A 81 -1.07 5.28 8.15
N LEU A 82 -1.37 5.49 6.87
CA LEU A 82 -0.33 5.58 5.84
C LEU A 82 0.58 6.79 6.07
N LEU A 83 0.01 7.93 6.45
CA LEU A 83 0.81 9.10 6.75
C LEU A 83 1.73 8.87 7.95
N SER A 84 1.26 8.14 8.95
CA SER A 84 2.11 7.76 10.09
C SER A 84 3.30 6.92 9.66
N VAL A 85 3.07 5.99 8.73
CA VAL A 85 4.14 5.11 8.22
C VAL A 85 5.14 5.89 7.38
N LEU A 86 4.66 6.79 6.53
CA LEU A 86 5.48 7.46 5.53
C LEU A 86 6.12 8.76 6.02
N ARG A 87 5.67 9.30 7.14
CA ARG A 87 6.13 10.57 7.67
C ARG A 87 7.64 10.57 7.89
N PRO A 88 8.31 11.67 7.54
CA PRO A 88 9.74 11.79 7.82
C PRO A 88 10.04 11.69 9.31
N VAL A 89 11.19 11.13 9.62
CA VAL A 89 11.65 11.09 11.02
C VAL A 89 12.18 12.47 11.36
N PRO A 90 11.72 13.10 12.44
CA PRO A 90 12.21 14.43 12.81
C PRO A 90 13.70 14.42 13.10
N ALA A 91 14.37 15.51 12.76
CA ALA A 91 15.80 15.67 13.05
C ALA A 91 16.02 15.58 14.56
N GLY A 92 17.05 14.82 14.96
CA GLY A 92 17.37 14.65 16.35
C GLY A 92 16.57 13.59 17.09
N THR A 93 15.59 12.96 16.41
CA THR A 93 14.81 11.87 16.97
C THR A 93 15.45 10.56 16.56
N GLU A 94 16.33 10.04 17.36
CA GLU A 94 16.97 8.76 17.07
C GLU A 94 16.57 7.74 18.10
N LEU A 95 16.28 6.54 17.63
CA LEU A 95 16.01 5.42 18.49
C LEU A 95 17.31 4.79 18.95
N ARG A 96 17.37 4.45 20.20
CA ARG A 96 18.56 3.82 20.79
C ARG A 96 18.32 2.33 20.93
#